data_d694b844c8c71970a56256c65569b4d9
#
_entry.id   d694b844c8c71970a56256c65569b4d9
#
_cell.length_a   1.000
_cell.length_b   1.000
_cell.length_c   1.000
_cell.angle_alpha   90.00
_cell.angle_beta   90.00
_cell.angle_gamma   90.00
#
_symmetry.space_group_name_H-M   'P 1'
#
loop_
_entity.id
_entity.type
_entity.pdbx_description
1 polymer ?
#
loop_
_entity_poly.entity_id
_entity_poly.type
_entity_poly.pdbx_seq_one_letter_code
_entity_poly.pdbx_strand_id
1 'polypeptide(L)'
;LEAYASASAVAARAKEQLLAGASSILGPEAQTVTAKRLFEAASQGDVWSLGLIDETADYLAIGITTIVHTVDPGLVVLGGAMNFGGAKSPVGQRFLQRIRDSFRKRSFEYVAAGTTIDFASLGGDAGYLGAAGIARTEYQKSL
;
A
#
# COMPACT_ATOMS: atom_id res chain seq x y z
N LEU A 1 -5.85 4.82 10.44
CA LEU A 1 -5.29 4.44 9.14
C LEU A 1 -5.79 3.07 8.68
N GLU A 2 -5.71 2.04 9.51
CA GLU A 2 -6.14 0.67 9.19
C GLU A 2 -7.59 0.61 8.69
N ALA A 3 -8.51 1.32 9.36
CA ALA A 3 -9.93 1.37 8.99
C ALA A 3 -10.20 1.93 7.57
N TYR A 4 -9.21 2.54 6.92
CA TYR A 4 -9.33 3.13 5.58
C TYR A 4 -8.40 2.49 4.55
N ALA A 5 -7.22 2.03 4.95
CA ALA A 5 -6.16 1.59 4.05
C ALA A 5 -5.70 0.15 4.29
N SER A 6 -6.44 -0.67 5.03
CA SER A 6 -6.20 -2.11 5.11
C SER A 6 -6.89 -2.87 3.98
N ALA A 7 -6.47 -4.10 3.73
CA ALA A 7 -7.10 -4.97 2.72
C ALA A 7 -8.59 -5.21 3.00
N SER A 8 -8.98 -5.35 4.27
CA SER A 8 -10.37 -5.51 4.70
C SER A 8 -11.18 -4.23 4.47
N ALA A 9 -10.61 -3.06 4.78
CA ALA A 9 -11.27 -1.78 4.56
C ALA A 9 -11.48 -1.49 3.06
N VAL A 10 -10.50 -1.78 2.22
CA VAL A 10 -10.62 -1.68 0.76
C VAL A 10 -11.73 -2.59 0.24
N ALA A 11 -11.74 -3.86 0.68
CA ALA A 11 -12.79 -4.81 0.28
C ALA A 11 -14.19 -4.35 0.75
N ALA A 12 -14.32 -3.81 1.96
CA ALA A 12 -15.60 -3.30 2.48
C ALA A 12 -16.11 -2.11 1.65
N ARG A 13 -15.25 -1.13 1.35
CA ARG A 13 -15.63 0.00 0.48
C ARG A 13 -15.99 -0.45 -0.93
N ALA A 14 -15.21 -1.39 -1.49
CA ALA A 14 -15.50 -1.96 -2.80
C ALA A 14 -16.90 -2.60 -2.82
N LYS A 15 -17.19 -3.43 -1.83
CA LYS A 15 -18.49 -4.08 -1.69
C LYS A 15 -19.63 -3.06 -1.57
N GLU A 16 -19.50 -2.08 -0.71
CA GLU A 16 -20.50 -1.03 -0.49
C GLU A 16 -20.80 -0.28 -1.79
N GLN A 17 -19.78 0.18 -2.50
CA GLN A 17 -19.94 0.95 -3.73
C GLN A 17 -20.53 0.10 -4.88
N LEU A 18 -20.13 -1.17 -5.00
CA LEU A 18 -20.69 -2.08 -6.01
C LEU A 18 -22.16 -2.37 -5.75
N LEU A 19 -22.55 -2.58 -4.49
CA LEU A 19 -23.96 -2.76 -4.12
C LEU A 19 -24.79 -1.48 -4.29
N ALA A 20 -24.17 -0.32 -4.22
CA ALA A 20 -24.78 0.98 -4.53
C ALA A 20 -24.85 1.28 -6.04
N GLY A 21 -24.41 0.35 -6.91
CA GLY A 21 -24.52 0.46 -8.35
C GLY A 21 -23.30 1.01 -9.08
N ALA A 22 -22.12 0.97 -8.46
CA ALA A 22 -20.88 1.33 -9.14
C ALA A 22 -20.63 0.42 -10.36
N SER A 23 -20.23 1.01 -11.48
CA SER A 23 -19.93 0.29 -12.71
C SER A 23 -18.52 -0.26 -12.71
N SER A 24 -18.39 -1.59 -12.69
CA SER A 24 -17.12 -2.32 -12.70
C SER A 24 -17.34 -3.72 -13.27
N ILE A 25 -16.29 -4.32 -13.81
CA ILE A 25 -16.28 -5.73 -14.20
C ILE A 25 -16.54 -6.68 -13.01
N LEU A 26 -16.38 -6.19 -11.77
CA LEU A 26 -16.66 -6.91 -10.52
C LEU A 26 -18.14 -6.86 -10.08
N GLY A 27 -18.99 -6.13 -10.80
CA GLY A 27 -20.41 -5.95 -10.41
C GLY A 27 -21.13 -7.22 -10.00
N PRO A 28 -21.08 -8.33 -10.78
CA PRO A 28 -21.73 -9.60 -10.44
C PRO A 28 -21.16 -10.26 -9.16
N GLU A 29 -19.97 -9.91 -8.77
CA GLU A 29 -19.22 -10.52 -7.66
C GLU A 29 -19.12 -9.62 -6.42
N ALA A 30 -19.94 -8.57 -6.33
CA ALA A 30 -19.91 -7.57 -5.26
C ALA A 30 -19.90 -8.18 -3.85
N GLN A 31 -20.59 -9.29 -3.63
CA GLN A 31 -20.66 -9.94 -2.30
C GLN A 31 -19.34 -10.60 -1.88
N THR A 32 -18.50 -11.00 -2.82
CA THR A 32 -17.26 -11.76 -2.59
C THR A 32 -16.00 -10.98 -2.96
N VAL A 33 -16.13 -9.66 -3.15
CA VAL A 33 -15.01 -8.81 -3.54
C VAL A 33 -13.92 -8.81 -2.44
N THR A 34 -12.68 -8.88 -2.88
CA THR A 34 -11.47 -8.80 -2.04
C THR A 34 -10.48 -7.81 -2.63
N ALA A 35 -9.51 -7.37 -1.84
CA ALA A 35 -8.42 -6.51 -2.35
C ALA A 35 -7.66 -7.17 -3.51
N LYS A 36 -7.54 -8.51 -3.52
CA LYS A 36 -6.93 -9.27 -4.63
C LYS A 36 -7.76 -9.17 -5.90
N ARG A 37 -9.08 -9.39 -5.83
CA ARG A 37 -9.98 -9.25 -6.99
C ARG A 37 -10.04 -7.84 -7.52
N LEU A 38 -10.01 -6.85 -6.63
CA LEU A 38 -9.90 -5.44 -7.01
C LEU A 38 -8.61 -5.18 -7.82
N PHE A 39 -7.48 -5.71 -7.36
CA PHE A 39 -6.21 -5.63 -8.09
C PHE A 39 -6.27 -6.32 -9.45
N GLU A 40 -6.86 -7.51 -9.54
CA GLU A 40 -7.03 -8.26 -10.78
C GLU A 40 -7.89 -7.46 -11.79
N ALA A 41 -9.00 -6.87 -11.35
CA ALA A 41 -9.84 -6.00 -12.18
C ALA A 41 -9.10 -4.73 -12.64
N ALA A 42 -8.40 -4.07 -11.74
CA ALA A 42 -7.56 -2.91 -12.07
C ALA A 42 -6.47 -3.25 -13.10
N SER A 43 -5.89 -4.45 -13.00
CA SER A 43 -4.88 -4.94 -13.96
C SER A 43 -5.46 -5.22 -15.35
N GLN A 44 -6.77 -5.41 -15.46
CA GLN A 44 -7.51 -5.53 -16.72
C GLN A 44 -8.01 -4.18 -17.25
N GLY A 45 -7.67 -3.08 -16.57
CA GLY A 45 -8.04 -1.72 -16.98
C GLY A 45 -9.39 -1.22 -16.44
N ASP A 46 -9.98 -1.88 -15.45
CA ASP A 46 -11.21 -1.42 -14.81
C ASP A 46 -10.98 -0.07 -14.12
N VAL A 47 -11.59 0.98 -14.68
CA VAL A 47 -11.37 2.37 -14.26
C VAL A 47 -11.82 2.60 -12.81
N TRP A 48 -12.96 2.00 -12.43
CA TRP A 48 -13.47 2.14 -11.07
C TRP A 48 -12.53 1.48 -10.04
N SER A 49 -12.04 0.28 -10.34
CA SER A 49 -11.07 -0.43 -9.47
C SER A 49 -9.77 0.37 -9.32
N LEU A 50 -9.27 0.95 -10.41
CA LEU A 50 -8.11 1.85 -10.36
C LEU A 50 -8.39 3.08 -9.47
N GLY A 51 -9.58 3.68 -9.59
CA GLY A 51 -9.99 4.81 -8.76
C GLY A 51 -10.01 4.48 -7.27
N LEU A 52 -10.52 3.31 -6.89
CA LEU A 52 -10.57 2.86 -5.50
C LEU A 52 -9.17 2.55 -4.93
N ILE A 53 -8.25 2.07 -5.78
CA ILE A 53 -6.84 1.89 -5.42
C ILE A 53 -6.17 3.25 -5.21
N ASP A 54 -6.42 4.24 -6.08
CA ASP A 54 -5.91 5.60 -5.93
C ASP A 54 -6.42 6.27 -4.63
N GLU A 55 -7.70 6.11 -4.31
CA GLU A 55 -8.28 6.59 -3.06
C GLU A 55 -7.60 5.94 -1.84
N THR A 56 -7.32 4.65 -1.92
CA THR A 56 -6.59 3.93 -0.87
C THR A 56 -5.17 4.46 -0.70
N ALA A 57 -4.49 4.79 -1.81
CA ALA A 57 -3.19 5.44 -1.79
C ALA A 57 -3.23 6.81 -1.09
N ASP A 58 -4.29 7.59 -1.33
CA ASP A 58 -4.47 8.89 -0.68
C ASP A 58 -4.66 8.75 0.84
N TYR A 59 -5.45 7.78 1.31
CA TYR A 59 -5.58 7.51 2.75
C TYR A 59 -4.26 7.07 3.38
N LEU A 60 -3.50 6.21 2.68
CA LEU A 60 -2.20 5.78 3.17
C LEU A 60 -1.21 6.95 3.25
N ALA A 61 -1.21 7.84 2.25
CA ALA A 61 -0.38 9.03 2.24
C ALA A 61 -0.69 9.98 3.40
N ILE A 62 -1.97 10.13 3.79
CA ILE A 62 -2.35 10.91 4.98
C ILE A 62 -1.70 10.34 6.24
N GLY A 63 -1.78 9.02 6.43
CA GLY A 63 -1.14 8.36 7.57
C GLY A 63 0.39 8.48 7.55
N ILE A 64 1.01 8.30 6.39
CA ILE A 64 2.46 8.49 6.21
C ILE A 64 2.85 9.93 6.57
N THR A 65 2.11 10.93 6.07
CA THR A 65 2.38 12.34 6.38
C THR A 65 2.37 12.59 7.89
N THR A 66 1.37 12.05 8.60
CA THR A 66 1.27 12.18 10.06
C THR A 66 2.50 11.59 10.76
N ILE A 67 2.92 10.39 10.36
CA ILE A 67 4.08 9.70 10.96
C ILE A 67 5.37 10.47 10.65
N VAL A 68 5.56 10.85 9.38
CA VAL A 68 6.78 11.56 8.94
C VAL A 68 6.93 12.90 9.67
N HIS A 69 5.87 13.67 9.82
CA HIS A 69 5.91 14.94 10.57
C HIS A 69 6.13 14.75 12.08
N THR A 70 5.96 13.52 12.60
CA THR A 70 6.17 13.22 14.03
C THR A 70 7.58 12.73 14.31
N VAL A 71 8.15 11.87 13.44
CA VAL A 71 9.43 11.19 13.71
C VAL A 71 10.53 11.50 12.69
N ASP A 72 10.22 12.28 11.65
CA ASP A 72 11.14 12.76 10.61
C ASP A 72 12.07 11.65 10.03
N PRO A 73 11.54 10.54 9.52
CA PRO A 73 12.35 9.47 8.95
C PRO A 73 12.83 9.83 7.54
N GLY A 74 14.08 9.50 7.20
CA GLY A 74 14.59 9.63 5.83
C GLY A 74 14.00 8.60 4.85
N LEU A 75 13.40 7.50 5.36
CA LEU A 75 12.85 6.41 4.54
C LEU A 75 11.56 5.85 5.16
N VAL A 76 10.55 5.69 4.32
CA VAL A 76 9.30 4.96 4.60
C VAL A 76 9.23 3.76 3.68
N VAL A 77 9.11 2.56 4.24
CA VAL A 77 9.06 1.30 3.48
C VAL A 77 7.66 0.70 3.54
N LEU A 78 7.06 0.46 2.39
CA LEU A 78 5.75 -0.17 2.26
C LEU A 78 5.91 -1.69 2.15
N GLY A 79 5.54 -2.40 3.21
CA GLY A 79 5.55 -3.86 3.28
C GLY A 79 4.16 -4.46 3.32
N GLY A 80 4.12 -5.81 3.39
CA GLY A 80 2.88 -6.57 3.50
C GLY A 80 2.27 -7.00 2.18
N ALA A 81 1.10 -7.67 2.25
CA ALA A 81 0.46 -8.29 1.10
C ALA A 81 -0.31 -7.30 0.21
N MET A 82 -0.75 -6.16 0.76
CA MET A 82 -1.53 -5.16 0.03
C MET A 82 -0.62 -4.11 -0.63
N ASN A 83 0.12 -4.51 -1.63
CA ASN A 83 1.00 -3.66 -2.44
C ASN A 83 0.58 -3.60 -3.91
N PHE A 84 -0.56 -4.21 -4.27
CA PHE A 84 -1.10 -4.26 -5.64
C PHE A 84 -0.07 -4.71 -6.70
N GLY A 85 0.68 -5.77 -6.38
CA GLY A 85 1.74 -6.33 -7.23
C GLY A 85 3.10 -5.64 -7.08
N GLY A 86 3.21 -4.62 -6.23
CA GLY A 86 4.46 -3.95 -5.89
C GLY A 86 5.16 -3.30 -7.09
N ALA A 87 6.46 -3.17 -7.02
CA ALA A 87 7.28 -2.52 -8.05
C ALA A 87 7.25 -3.22 -9.43
N LYS A 88 6.81 -4.49 -9.48
CA LYS A 88 6.76 -5.27 -10.73
C LYS A 88 5.45 -5.10 -11.51
N SER A 89 4.42 -4.51 -10.90
CA SER A 89 3.10 -4.33 -11.50
C SER A 89 2.86 -2.86 -11.87
N PRO A 90 2.28 -2.56 -13.05
CA PRO A 90 1.86 -1.20 -13.40
C PRO A 90 0.89 -0.60 -12.37
N VAL A 91 -0.03 -1.42 -11.82
CA VAL A 91 -0.98 -0.99 -10.78
C VAL A 91 -0.24 -0.66 -9.49
N GLY A 92 0.74 -1.49 -9.09
CA GLY A 92 1.57 -1.21 -7.91
C GLY A 92 2.42 0.04 -8.07
N GLN A 93 3.03 0.24 -9.25
CA GLN A 93 3.77 1.48 -9.55
C GLN A 93 2.87 2.72 -9.49
N ARG A 94 1.65 2.66 -10.05
CA ARG A 94 0.65 3.71 -9.96
C ARG A 94 0.27 4.00 -8.50
N PHE A 95 0.03 2.97 -7.70
CA PHE A 95 -0.28 3.07 -6.28
C PHE A 95 0.83 3.79 -5.52
N LEU A 96 2.09 3.38 -5.69
CA LEU A 96 3.25 4.01 -5.06
C LEU A 96 3.41 5.48 -5.51
N GLN A 97 3.28 5.73 -6.81
CA GLN A 97 3.38 7.10 -7.34
C GLN A 97 2.28 8.01 -6.76
N ARG A 98 1.05 7.50 -6.66
CA ARG A 98 -0.07 8.24 -6.04
C ARG A 98 0.21 8.58 -4.57
N ILE A 99 0.77 7.63 -3.81
CA ILE A 99 1.18 7.87 -2.41
C ILE A 99 2.22 9.00 -2.35
N ARG A 100 3.25 8.93 -3.18
CA ARG A 100 4.33 9.95 -3.23
C ARG A 100 3.79 11.34 -3.56
N ASP A 101 2.93 11.43 -4.56
CA ASP A 101 2.34 12.71 -4.99
C ASP A 101 1.40 13.29 -3.93
N SER A 102 0.60 12.44 -3.31
CA SER A 102 -0.31 12.82 -2.24
C SER A 102 0.46 13.25 -0.97
N PHE A 103 1.55 12.55 -0.63
CA PHE A 103 2.46 12.92 0.45
C PHE A 103 3.11 14.28 0.20
N ARG A 104 3.69 14.52 -1.00
CA ARG A 104 4.31 15.80 -1.37
C ARG A 104 3.35 16.98 -1.23
N LYS A 105 2.09 16.80 -1.63
CA LYS A 105 1.06 17.85 -1.53
C LYS A 105 0.68 18.22 -0.09
N ARG A 106 0.94 17.32 0.87
CA ARG A 106 0.55 17.46 2.29
C ARG A 106 1.73 17.77 3.21
N SER A 107 2.94 17.63 2.71
CA SER A 107 4.16 17.81 3.49
C SER A 107 4.80 19.15 3.21
N PHE A 108 5.54 19.70 4.19
CA PHE A 108 6.44 20.80 3.95
C PHE A 108 7.50 20.41 2.92
N GLU A 109 7.92 21.33 2.07
CA GLU A 109 8.86 21.08 0.96
C GLU A 109 10.14 20.40 1.43
N TYR A 110 10.73 20.88 2.52
CA TYR A 110 11.93 20.28 3.13
C TYR A 110 11.73 18.82 3.53
N VAL A 111 10.61 18.50 4.19
CA VAL A 111 10.26 17.15 4.63
C VAL A 111 10.01 16.25 3.41
N ALA A 112 9.28 16.75 2.43
CA ALA A 112 8.98 16.03 1.19
C ALA A 112 10.27 15.71 0.38
N ALA A 113 11.25 16.58 0.40
CA ALA A 113 12.54 16.38 -0.26
C ALA A 113 13.45 15.41 0.51
N GLY A 114 13.37 15.39 1.84
CA GLY A 114 14.19 14.55 2.72
C GLY A 114 13.67 13.12 2.91
N THR A 115 12.41 12.82 2.56
CA THR A 115 11.80 11.52 2.79
C THR A 115 11.61 10.72 1.51
N THR A 116 12.20 9.53 1.46
CA THR A 116 11.95 8.53 0.41
C THR A 116 10.82 7.60 0.82
N ILE A 117 9.89 7.30 -0.11
CA ILE A 117 8.82 6.30 0.10
C ILE A 117 8.99 5.23 -0.96
N ASP A 118 9.12 3.95 -0.57
CA ASP A 118 9.31 2.85 -1.52
C ASP A 118 8.73 1.54 -1.01
N PHE A 119 8.63 0.53 -1.88
CA PHE A 119 8.25 -0.83 -1.49
C PHE A 119 9.40 -1.55 -0.81
N ALA A 120 9.04 -2.46 0.14
CA ALA A 120 9.98 -3.40 0.73
C ALA A 120 10.56 -4.33 -0.35
N SER A 121 11.88 -4.47 -0.39
CA SER A 121 12.57 -5.30 -1.39
C SER A 121 12.50 -6.80 -1.09
N LEU A 122 12.41 -7.19 0.20
CA LEU A 122 12.46 -8.59 0.64
C LEU A 122 11.11 -9.32 0.52
N GLY A 123 10.01 -8.61 0.34
CA GLY A 123 8.67 -9.22 0.23
C GLY A 123 8.34 -10.15 1.39
N GLY A 124 7.86 -11.37 1.08
CA GLY A 124 7.51 -12.40 2.07
C GLY A 124 8.70 -12.98 2.83
N ASP A 125 9.92 -12.79 2.32
CA ASP A 125 11.15 -13.37 2.86
C ASP A 125 11.70 -12.56 4.04
N ALA A 126 11.18 -11.34 4.26
CA ALA A 126 11.67 -10.40 5.27
C ALA A 126 11.71 -11.01 6.68
N GLY A 127 10.69 -11.80 7.04
CA GLY A 127 10.56 -12.39 8.38
C GLY A 127 11.68 -13.38 8.70
N TYR A 128 11.89 -14.38 7.85
CA TYR A 128 12.89 -15.41 8.11
C TYR A 128 14.32 -14.92 7.87
N LEU A 129 14.54 -14.01 6.92
CA LEU A 129 15.84 -13.36 6.75
C LEU A 129 16.23 -12.52 7.96
N GLY A 130 15.26 -11.78 8.53
CA GLY A 130 15.45 -11.03 9.76
C GLY A 130 15.78 -11.94 10.96
N ALA A 131 15.04 -13.05 11.13
CA ALA A 131 15.29 -14.02 12.18
C ALA A 131 16.69 -14.66 12.05
N ALA A 132 17.10 -15.06 10.84
CA ALA A 132 18.42 -15.59 10.57
C ALA A 132 19.54 -14.57 10.85
N GLY A 133 19.30 -13.28 10.52
CA GLY A 133 20.23 -12.19 10.84
C GLY A 133 20.44 -12.01 12.33
N ILE A 134 19.35 -12.02 13.12
CA ILE A 134 19.41 -11.94 14.59
C ILE A 134 20.20 -13.14 15.17
N ALA A 135 19.85 -14.38 14.75
CA ALA A 135 20.53 -15.59 15.21
C ALA A 135 22.03 -15.55 14.92
N ARG A 136 22.44 -15.09 13.73
CA ARG A 136 23.85 -14.92 13.37
C ARG A 136 24.55 -13.91 14.29
N THR A 137 23.90 -12.76 14.58
CA THR A 137 24.47 -11.74 15.44
C THR A 137 24.67 -12.24 16.88
N GLU A 138 23.70 -12.98 17.43
CA GLU A 138 23.80 -13.55 18.78
C GLU A 138 24.88 -14.65 18.85
N TYR A 139 24.98 -15.50 17.81
CA TYR A 139 26.06 -16.48 17.73
C TYR A 139 27.45 -15.82 17.71
N GLN A 140 27.63 -14.75 16.95
CA GLN A 140 28.91 -14.03 16.90
C GLN A 140 29.31 -13.37 18.23
N LYS A 141 28.34 -12.95 19.06
CA LYS A 141 28.60 -12.41 20.40
C LYS A 141 28.98 -13.50 21.43
N SER A 142 28.65 -14.77 21.13
CA SER A 142 28.94 -15.90 22.02
C SER A 142 30.31 -16.55 21.78
N LEU A 143 31.03 -16.13 20.73
CA LEU A 143 32.42 -16.50 20.43
C LEU A 143 33.40 -15.56 21.05
#